data_a7dad0a76b1973ebfb8f742a7f2f209c
#
_entry.id   a7dad0a76b1973ebfb8f742a7f2f209c
#
_cell.length_a   1.000
_cell.length_b   1.000
_cell.length_c   1.000
_cell.angle_alpha   90.00
_cell.angle_beta   90.00
_cell.angle_gamma   90.00
#
_symmetry.space_group_name_H-M   'P 1'
#
loop_
_entity.id
_entity.type
_entity.pdbx_description
1 polymer ?
#
loop_
_entity_poly.entity_id
_entity_poly.type
_entity_poly.pdbx_seq_one_letter_code
_entity_poly.pdbx_strand_id
1 'polypeptide(L)'
;MKKYIFFVVGVMCTLLSHTAYAIDLNKSDANIIGHVLEKKTGEHLPYMTVALKGTTIGTMTDGTGHYFLKNLPEGEFILSVSAVGYKPQERKVTLKRGKTLEENFELEEDMVALDGVVAVSYTHLRA
;
A
#
# COMPACT_ATOMS: atom_id res chain seq x y z
N MET A 1 -20.46 29.37 44.61
CA MET A 1 -19.83 28.05 44.63
C MET A 1 -20.52 27.03 43.72
N LYS A 2 -21.82 26.94 43.74
CA LYS A 2 -22.53 25.98 42.91
C LYS A 2 -22.39 26.19 41.38
N LYS A 3 -22.20 27.44 40.95
CA LYS A 3 -22.03 27.77 39.54
C LYS A 3 -20.72 27.26 38.92
N TYR A 4 -19.66 27.21 39.73
CA TYR A 4 -18.35 26.76 39.24
C TYR A 4 -18.24 25.27 39.06
N ILE A 5 -18.96 24.48 39.87
CA ILE A 5 -18.97 23.03 39.80
C ILE A 5 -19.64 22.58 38.49
N PHE A 6 -20.74 23.19 38.07
CA PHE A 6 -21.41 22.89 36.80
C PHE A 6 -20.55 23.25 35.59
N PHE A 7 -19.80 24.34 35.68
CA PHE A 7 -18.92 24.78 34.63
C PHE A 7 -17.75 23.79 34.41
N VAL A 8 -17.15 23.33 35.50
CA VAL A 8 -16.05 22.35 35.45
C VAL A 8 -16.50 21.01 34.90
N VAL A 9 -17.68 20.55 35.28
CA VAL A 9 -18.25 19.30 34.75
C VAL A 9 -18.57 19.44 33.26
N GLY A 10 -19.08 20.57 32.83
CA GLY A 10 -19.33 20.83 31.41
C GLY A 10 -18.05 20.83 30.57
N VAL A 11 -16.98 21.43 31.08
CA VAL A 11 -15.68 21.45 30.41
C VAL A 11 -15.07 20.06 30.35
N MET A 12 -15.18 19.26 31.39
CA MET A 12 -14.72 17.86 31.37
C MET A 12 -15.49 17.01 30.39
N CYS A 13 -16.79 17.17 30.27
CA CYS A 13 -17.60 16.46 29.27
C CYS A 13 -17.22 16.81 27.85
N THR A 14 -16.87 18.07 27.57
CA THR A 14 -16.45 18.49 26.23
C THR A 14 -15.08 17.95 25.85
N LEU A 15 -14.17 17.79 26.83
CA LEU A 15 -12.86 17.21 26.58
C LEU A 15 -12.90 15.71 26.28
N LEU A 16 -13.84 14.99 26.90
CA LEU A 16 -14.01 13.55 26.67
C LEU A 16 -14.63 13.22 25.31
N SER A 17 -15.38 14.14 24.71
CA SER A 17 -15.99 13.90 23.41
C SER A 17 -15.01 13.99 22.24
N HIS A 18 -13.82 14.53 22.44
CA HIS A 18 -12.82 14.68 21.39
C HIS A 18 -12.02 13.40 21.12
N THR A 19 -12.02 12.44 22.03
CA THR A 19 -11.25 11.20 21.87
C THR A 19 -11.96 10.16 21.01
N ALA A 20 -13.27 10.29 20.77
CA ALA A 20 -14.03 9.34 19.98
C ALA A 20 -13.83 9.47 18.47
N TYR A 21 -13.32 10.61 18.00
CA TYR A 21 -13.13 10.86 16.56
C TYR A 21 -11.90 10.19 15.96
N ALA A 22 -10.94 9.78 16.76
CA ALA A 22 -9.69 9.22 16.26
C ALA A 22 -9.83 7.80 15.72
N ILE A 23 -10.91 7.11 16.03
CA ILE A 23 -11.11 5.69 15.71
C ILE A 23 -11.77 5.47 14.36
N ASP A 24 -12.59 6.42 13.90
CA ASP A 24 -13.36 6.26 12.65
C ASP A 24 -12.60 6.65 11.39
N LEU A 25 -11.47 7.32 11.52
CA LEU A 25 -10.70 7.82 10.39
C LEU A 25 -9.94 6.72 9.62
N ASN A 26 -9.83 5.52 10.18
CA ASN A 26 -9.02 4.45 9.59
C ASN A 26 -9.81 3.47 8.72
N LYS A 27 -11.13 3.60 8.67
CA LYS A 27 -11.97 2.70 7.88
C LYS A 27 -12.77 3.52 6.88
N SER A 28 -12.30 3.61 5.66
CA SER A 28 -12.96 4.42 4.65
C SER A 28 -13.64 3.61 3.56
N ASP A 29 -13.56 2.29 3.59
CA ASP A 29 -14.08 1.45 2.51
C ASP A 29 -13.47 1.79 1.13
N ALA A 30 -12.31 2.43 1.12
CA ALA A 30 -11.57 2.64 -0.11
C ALA A 30 -10.84 1.37 -0.48
N ASN A 31 -10.86 1.01 -1.74
CA ASN A 31 -10.25 -0.23 -2.23
C ASN A 31 -9.42 0.04 -3.48
N ILE A 32 -8.42 -0.81 -3.71
CA ILE A 32 -7.67 -0.82 -4.96
C ILE A 32 -7.69 -2.24 -5.51
N ILE A 33 -7.97 -2.36 -6.78
CA ILE A 33 -7.90 -3.62 -7.51
C ILE A 33 -7.01 -3.43 -8.74
N GLY A 34 -6.47 -4.50 -9.25
CA GLY A 34 -5.70 -4.42 -10.47
C GLY A 34 -4.95 -5.70 -10.78
N HIS A 35 -4.09 -5.61 -11.77
CA HIS A 35 -3.22 -6.70 -12.15
C HIS A 35 -1.83 -6.17 -12.50
N VAL A 36 -0.87 -7.09 -12.48
CA VAL A 36 0.52 -6.80 -12.81
C VAL A 36 0.91 -7.68 -13.98
N LEU A 37 1.41 -7.06 -15.03
CA LEU A 37 1.82 -7.72 -16.27
C LEU A 37 3.32 -7.52 -16.49
N GLU A 38 3.91 -8.44 -17.24
CA GLU A 38 5.22 -8.21 -17.83
C GLU A 38 5.09 -7.33 -19.06
N LYS A 39 5.90 -6.30 -19.16
CA LYS A 39 5.79 -5.31 -20.22
C LYS A 39 6.04 -5.89 -21.63
N LYS A 40 7.00 -6.79 -21.76
CA LYS A 40 7.39 -7.35 -23.06
C LYS A 40 6.42 -8.39 -23.57
N THR A 41 5.93 -9.26 -22.71
CA THR A 41 5.12 -10.41 -23.10
C THR A 41 3.64 -10.23 -22.86
N GLY A 42 3.26 -9.30 -21.98
CA GLY A 42 1.89 -9.13 -21.55
C GLY A 42 1.40 -10.23 -20.61
N GLU A 43 2.28 -11.10 -20.16
CA GLU A 43 1.92 -12.15 -19.23
C GLU A 43 1.60 -11.60 -17.85
N HIS A 44 0.61 -12.20 -17.20
CA HIS A 44 0.27 -11.87 -15.83
C HIS A 44 1.37 -12.38 -14.87
N LEU A 45 1.81 -11.53 -13.97
CA LEU A 45 2.88 -11.85 -13.03
C LEU A 45 2.31 -12.21 -11.66
N PRO A 46 2.40 -13.49 -11.26
CA PRO A 46 1.93 -13.89 -9.94
C PRO A 46 2.93 -13.54 -8.84
N TYR A 47 2.42 -13.38 -7.62
CA TYR A 47 3.21 -13.22 -6.40
C TYR A 47 4.10 -11.99 -6.38
N MET A 48 3.69 -10.91 -7.04
CA MET A 48 4.34 -9.62 -6.97
C MET A 48 3.88 -8.87 -5.72
N THR A 49 4.80 -8.20 -5.03
CA THR A 49 4.47 -7.44 -3.82
C THR A 49 3.85 -6.09 -4.21
N VAL A 50 2.67 -5.81 -3.67
CA VAL A 50 1.95 -4.55 -3.87
C VAL A 50 1.73 -3.93 -2.49
N ALA A 51 2.18 -2.69 -2.31
CA ALA A 51 2.12 -2.04 -1.00
C ALA A 51 1.85 -0.55 -1.11
N LEU A 52 1.21 0.01 -0.07
CA LEU A 52 1.11 1.45 0.10
C LEU A 52 2.32 1.93 0.89
N LYS A 53 3.16 2.76 0.28
CA LYS A 53 4.36 3.29 0.90
C LYS A 53 4.04 4.07 2.17
N GLY A 54 4.89 3.90 3.17
CA GLY A 54 4.72 4.56 4.46
C GLY A 54 3.67 3.95 5.37
N THR A 55 3.08 2.83 4.96
CA THR A 55 2.11 2.09 5.77
C THR A 55 2.52 0.62 5.88
N THR A 56 1.84 -0.12 6.74
CA THR A 56 2.01 -1.58 6.82
C THR A 56 1.05 -2.33 5.91
N ILE A 57 0.31 -1.61 5.06
CA ILE A 57 -0.71 -2.17 4.19
C ILE A 57 -0.05 -2.68 2.91
N GLY A 58 -0.24 -3.95 2.61
CA GLY A 58 0.29 -4.55 1.40
C GLY A 58 -0.34 -5.90 1.13
N THR A 59 -0.11 -6.40 -0.06
CA THR A 59 -0.57 -7.72 -0.50
C THR A 59 0.37 -8.23 -1.58
N MET A 60 0.06 -9.38 -2.13
CA MET A 60 0.73 -9.95 -3.29
C MET A 60 -0.28 -10.25 -4.37
N THR A 61 0.16 -10.23 -5.62
CA THR A 61 -0.70 -10.74 -6.70
C THR A 61 -0.92 -12.24 -6.50
N ASP A 62 -2.09 -12.71 -6.89
CA ASP A 62 -2.43 -14.13 -6.83
C ASP A 62 -1.80 -14.91 -8.01
N GLY A 63 -2.14 -16.18 -8.16
CA GLY A 63 -1.63 -17.01 -9.25
C GLY A 63 -2.02 -16.53 -10.65
N THR A 64 -2.98 -15.63 -10.77
CA THR A 64 -3.42 -15.02 -12.04
C THR A 64 -2.88 -13.61 -12.24
N GLY A 65 -2.05 -13.13 -11.32
CA GLY A 65 -1.47 -11.79 -11.41
C GLY A 65 -2.37 -10.65 -10.99
N HIS A 66 -3.47 -10.94 -10.33
CA HIS A 66 -4.40 -9.94 -9.82
C HIS A 66 -4.16 -9.67 -8.35
N TYR A 67 -4.46 -8.46 -7.90
CA TYR A 67 -4.34 -8.08 -6.50
C TYR A 67 -5.55 -7.29 -6.03
N PHE A 68 -5.75 -7.27 -4.73
CA PHE A 68 -6.86 -6.59 -4.10
C PHE A 68 -6.46 -6.04 -2.73
N LEU A 69 -6.66 -4.75 -2.54
CA LEU A 69 -6.45 -4.07 -1.26
C LEU A 69 -7.77 -3.49 -0.79
N LYS A 70 -8.22 -3.89 0.40
CA LYS A 70 -9.51 -3.50 0.97
C LYS A 70 -9.35 -2.57 2.16
N ASN A 71 -10.39 -1.77 2.39
CA ASN A 71 -10.54 -0.94 3.60
C ASN A 71 -9.33 -0.05 3.84
N LEU A 72 -8.92 0.65 2.81
CA LEU A 72 -7.77 1.54 2.85
C LEU A 72 -8.16 2.89 3.46
N PRO A 73 -7.21 3.58 4.11
CA PRO A 73 -7.48 4.93 4.59
C PRO A 73 -7.63 5.92 3.44
N GLU A 74 -8.43 6.95 3.66
CA GLU A 74 -8.55 8.05 2.70
C GLU A 74 -7.26 8.87 2.64
N GLY A 75 -6.97 9.43 1.48
CA GLY A 75 -5.86 10.34 1.29
C GLY A 75 -5.02 10.02 0.07
N GLU A 76 -3.90 10.70 -0.03
CA GLU A 76 -2.94 10.47 -1.09
C GLU A 76 -1.85 9.52 -0.60
N PHE A 77 -1.59 8.50 -1.39
CA PHE A 77 -0.57 7.50 -1.10
C PHE A 77 0.23 7.18 -2.35
N ILE A 78 1.38 6.55 -2.15
CA ILE A 78 2.14 5.99 -3.26
C ILE A 78 1.96 4.48 -3.22
N LEU A 79 1.38 3.95 -4.29
CA LEU A 79 1.23 2.52 -4.50
C LEU A 79 2.49 2.00 -5.19
N SER A 80 3.16 1.04 -4.58
CA SER A 80 4.38 0.46 -5.12
C SER A 80 4.19 -1.01 -5.45
N VAL A 81 4.78 -1.41 -6.57
CA VAL A 81 4.86 -2.82 -6.97
C VAL A 81 6.32 -3.18 -7.12
N SER A 82 6.72 -4.26 -6.48
CA SER A 82 8.11 -4.72 -6.53
C SER A 82 8.20 -6.24 -6.54
N ALA A 83 9.24 -6.74 -7.16
CA ALA A 83 9.57 -8.15 -7.17
C ALA A 83 11.04 -8.34 -7.51
N VAL A 84 11.59 -9.48 -7.09
CA VAL A 84 12.97 -9.83 -7.42
C VAL A 84 13.08 -10.02 -8.93
N GLY A 85 14.06 -9.36 -9.54
CA GLY A 85 14.31 -9.45 -10.98
C GLY A 85 13.53 -8.47 -11.83
N TYR A 86 12.75 -7.58 -11.23
CA TYR A 86 11.98 -6.56 -11.93
C TYR A 86 12.28 -5.19 -11.37
N LYS A 87 12.20 -4.17 -12.22
CA LYS A 87 12.29 -2.77 -11.79
C LYS A 87 11.04 -2.40 -11.02
N PRO A 88 11.18 -1.83 -9.81
CA PRO A 88 10.01 -1.42 -9.06
C PRO A 88 9.25 -0.29 -9.75
N GLN A 89 7.94 -0.29 -9.60
CA GLN A 89 7.06 0.76 -10.11
C GLN A 89 6.34 1.42 -8.96
N GLU A 90 6.19 2.73 -9.05
CA GLU A 90 5.45 3.51 -8.07
C GLU A 90 4.42 4.38 -8.78
N ARG A 91 3.25 4.55 -8.16
CA ARG A 91 2.20 5.39 -8.70
C ARG A 91 1.49 6.13 -7.57
N LYS A 92 1.32 7.43 -7.75
CA LYS A 92 0.55 8.24 -6.81
C LYS A 92 -0.94 7.95 -6.99
N VAL A 93 -1.62 7.62 -5.90
CA VAL A 93 -3.04 7.31 -5.89
C VAL A 93 -3.76 8.17 -4.86
N THR A 94 -4.99 8.55 -5.18
CA THR A 94 -5.86 9.26 -4.26
C THR A 94 -7.00 8.34 -3.88
N LEU A 95 -7.08 8.01 -2.61
CA LEU A 95 -8.08 7.09 -2.08
C LEU A 95 -9.25 7.87 -1.48
N LYS A 96 -10.45 7.55 -1.92
CA LYS A 96 -11.68 8.17 -1.47
C LYS A 96 -12.60 7.14 -0.85
N ARG A 97 -13.30 7.57 0.19
CA ARG A 97 -14.25 6.71 0.90
C ARG A 97 -15.29 6.09 -0.04
N GLY A 98 -15.48 4.78 0.09
CA GLY A 98 -16.46 4.03 -0.68
C GLY A 98 -16.13 3.86 -2.16
N LYS A 99 -14.94 4.25 -2.61
CA LYS A 99 -14.52 4.14 -3.99
C LYS A 99 -13.51 3.03 -4.18
N THR A 100 -13.64 2.30 -5.29
CA THR A 100 -12.68 1.30 -5.73
C THR A 100 -11.89 1.85 -6.89
N LEU A 101 -10.57 1.92 -6.71
CA LEU A 101 -9.65 2.40 -7.73
C LEU A 101 -9.05 1.20 -8.46
N GLU A 102 -8.99 1.27 -9.78
CA GLU A 102 -8.30 0.25 -10.58
C GLU A 102 -6.92 0.76 -10.99
N GLU A 103 -5.88 0.04 -10.59
CA GLU A 103 -4.50 0.36 -10.94
C GLU A 103 -3.79 -0.87 -11.47
N ASN A 104 -3.38 -0.80 -12.72
CA ASN A 104 -2.68 -1.88 -13.40
C ASN A 104 -1.23 -1.46 -13.65
N PHE A 105 -0.32 -2.42 -13.53
CA PHE A 105 1.10 -2.17 -13.68
C PHE A 105 1.71 -3.06 -14.75
N GLU A 106 2.68 -2.52 -15.46
CA GLU A 106 3.54 -3.27 -16.37
C GLU A 106 4.98 -3.19 -15.86
N LEU A 107 5.56 -4.34 -15.53
CA LEU A 107 6.92 -4.40 -14.99
C LEU A 107 7.92 -4.78 -16.07
N GLU A 108 9.10 -4.16 -15.99
CA GLU A 108 10.24 -4.50 -16.83
C GLU A 108 11.23 -5.34 -16.02
N GLU A 109 11.83 -6.32 -16.67
CA GLU A 109 12.91 -7.07 -16.07
C GLU A 109 14.11 -6.16 -15.77
N ASP A 110 14.72 -6.37 -14.62
CA ASP A 110 15.94 -5.70 -14.24
C ASP A 110 17.13 -6.64 -14.47
N MET A 111 17.60 -6.66 -15.69
CA MET A 111 18.69 -7.55 -16.12
C MET A 111 20.00 -7.22 -15.42
N VAL A 112 20.21 -5.97 -15.07
CA VAL A 112 21.44 -5.52 -14.39
C VAL A 112 21.54 -6.14 -12.99
N ALA A 113 20.43 -6.18 -12.27
CA ALA A 113 20.39 -6.77 -10.94
C ALA A 113 20.64 -8.28 -10.98
N LEU A 114 20.07 -8.96 -11.98
CA LEU A 114 20.26 -10.40 -12.17
C LEU A 114 21.70 -10.71 -12.57
N ASP A 115 22.26 -9.96 -13.48
CA ASP A 115 23.67 -10.12 -13.91
C ASP A 115 24.63 -9.87 -12.76
N GLY A 116 24.36 -8.87 -11.92
CA GLY A 116 25.17 -8.59 -10.74
C GLY A 116 25.18 -9.75 -9.76
N VAL A 117 24.04 -10.36 -9.52
CA VAL A 117 23.93 -11.55 -8.63
C VAL A 117 24.67 -12.74 -9.23
N VAL A 118 24.48 -13.01 -10.50
CA VAL A 118 25.17 -14.10 -11.20
C VAL A 118 26.67 -13.91 -11.20
N ALA A 119 27.16 -12.69 -11.46
CA ALA A 119 28.58 -12.39 -11.45
C ALA A 119 29.21 -12.62 -10.08
N VAL A 120 28.56 -12.24 -9.00
CA VAL A 120 29.02 -12.49 -7.64
C VAL A 120 29.08 -13.98 -7.34
N SER A 121 28.08 -14.74 -7.75
CA SER A 121 28.06 -16.19 -7.58
C SER A 121 29.22 -16.87 -8.33
N TYR A 122 29.49 -16.42 -9.53
CA TYR A 122 30.60 -16.95 -10.32
C TYR A 122 31.96 -16.69 -9.67
N THR A 123 32.18 -15.47 -9.22
CA THR A 123 33.41 -15.09 -8.56
C THR A 123 33.62 -15.91 -7.29
N HIS A 124 32.56 -16.17 -6.56
CA HIS A 124 32.65 -16.93 -5.33
C HIS A 124 32.94 -18.41 -5.57
N LEU A 125 32.37 -18.99 -6.62
CA LEU A 125 32.61 -20.37 -6.98
C LEU A 125 34.06 -20.67 -7.43
N ARG A 126 34.71 -19.67 -7.99
CA ARG A 126 36.12 -19.81 -8.42
C ARG A 126 37.12 -19.64 -7.30
N ALA A 127 36.74 -19.00 -6.24
CA ALA A 127 37.60 -18.83 -5.09
C ALA A 127 37.62 -20.07 -4.22
#